data_c99ec454ad85a6b59069a76bdcc0626b
#
_entry.id   c99ec454ad85a6b59069a76bdcc0626b
#
_cell.length_a   1.000
_cell.length_b   1.000
_cell.length_c   1.000
_cell.angle_alpha   90.00
_cell.angle_beta   90.00
_cell.angle_gamma   90.00
#
_symmetry.space_group_name_H-M   'P 1'
#
loop_
_entity.id
_entity.type
_entity.pdbx_description
1 polymer ?
#
loop_
_entity_poly.entity_id
_entity_poly.type
_entity_poly.pdbx_seq_one_letter_code
_entity_poly.pdbx_strand_id
1 'polypeptide(L)'
;MIQKNELIASIDIGSSKIKCLIAKLKNNKIEILGKSIVASKGITKGLVTNFHEANLAVRECLEIAEKQAGIALDNIIVNAEFENISSNLLTEYKSVHGDQIEHEKDIQGLIHIAVDEIVKNNKDKAILHIFSSNYKIDKKINVENPVGFKANIFSADIHAVLAEHSAIDNLKNIINSCELSVENYIFGTYALGLSFLNQEDLNDGVICIDFGKDKTSFAVFENSTLSYVGVVPYGSNQVSKDLAKVLDIKIEVAERIKVESGECVINENIKDKIEYLPVHLFPDDDFRKISKTMVNTIINSRIEEIFKLVYRKIKSYNLIDIKNKKIYLSGRGSNLVGLTNLIKRYFSQRTELVLQKKHEDQNLVNNLSQDFLVCYGIVKNYFYGLPSEALPIKFKNTGFFSRLLSIFQK
;
A
#
# COMPACT_ATOMS: atom_id res chain seq x y z
N MET A 1 9.55 -12.66 -25.46
CA MET A 1 8.85 -12.94 -24.19
C MET A 1 9.89 -13.20 -23.13
N ILE A 2 9.93 -12.39 -22.07
CA ILE A 2 10.83 -12.60 -20.94
C ILE A 2 10.28 -13.80 -20.18
N GLN A 3 11.05 -14.86 -20.01
CA GLN A 3 10.69 -15.96 -19.11
C GLN A 3 10.66 -15.39 -17.69
N LYS A 4 9.45 -15.12 -17.15
CA LYS A 4 9.26 -14.85 -15.71
C LYS A 4 9.62 -16.13 -14.97
N ASN A 5 10.40 -16.02 -13.88
CA ASN A 5 10.61 -17.16 -12.99
C ASN A 5 9.22 -17.65 -12.55
N GLU A 6 8.99 -18.96 -12.59
CA GLU A 6 7.73 -19.53 -12.12
C GLU A 6 7.55 -19.37 -10.61
N LEU A 7 8.66 -19.20 -9.88
CA LEU A 7 8.70 -19.04 -8.42
C LEU A 7 8.96 -17.59 -8.03
N ILE A 8 8.21 -17.08 -7.06
CA ILE A 8 8.38 -15.75 -6.50
C ILE A 8 8.11 -15.75 -4.99
N ALA A 9 8.88 -14.97 -4.25
CA ALA A 9 8.65 -14.68 -2.85
C ALA A 9 8.35 -13.19 -2.64
N SER A 10 7.46 -12.89 -1.71
CA SER A 10 7.10 -11.54 -1.31
C SER A 10 7.11 -11.39 0.20
N ILE A 11 7.57 -10.25 0.71
CA ILE A 11 7.56 -9.96 2.15
C ILE A 11 6.96 -8.59 2.42
N ASP A 12 6.06 -8.54 3.41
CA ASP A 12 5.48 -7.33 3.96
C ASP A 12 6.02 -7.11 5.38
N ILE A 13 6.92 -6.12 5.52
CA ILE A 13 7.56 -5.76 6.77
C ILE A 13 6.79 -4.60 7.42
N GLY A 14 5.69 -4.93 8.09
CA GLY A 14 4.84 -3.94 8.76
C GLY A 14 5.24 -3.67 10.21
N SER A 15 4.71 -2.60 10.81
CA SER A 15 4.98 -2.24 12.22
C SER A 15 4.29 -3.15 13.25
N SER A 16 3.33 -3.97 12.84
CA SER A 16 2.62 -4.93 13.74
C SER A 16 3.04 -6.36 13.51
N LYS A 17 3.17 -6.74 12.25
CA LYS A 17 3.47 -8.10 11.80
C LYS A 17 4.37 -8.04 10.58
N ILE A 18 5.23 -9.05 10.45
CA ILE A 18 5.98 -9.37 9.23
C ILE A 18 5.32 -10.59 8.61
N LYS A 19 5.15 -10.58 7.29
CA LYS A 19 4.45 -11.63 6.55
C LYS A 19 5.25 -11.98 5.31
N CYS A 20 5.42 -13.24 5.02
CA CYS A 20 6.06 -13.74 3.82
C CYS A 20 5.10 -14.68 3.08
N LEU A 21 5.13 -14.62 1.75
CA LEU A 21 4.36 -15.48 0.86
C LEU A 21 5.27 -15.97 -0.26
N ILE A 22 5.35 -17.29 -0.43
CA ILE A 22 6.07 -17.96 -1.51
C ILE A 22 5.03 -18.59 -2.44
N ALA A 23 5.10 -18.25 -3.72
CA ALA A 23 4.13 -18.68 -4.70
C ALA A 23 4.81 -19.02 -6.03
N LYS A 24 4.12 -19.82 -6.85
CA LYS A 24 4.51 -20.08 -8.23
C LYS A 24 3.33 -19.89 -9.18
N LEU A 25 3.64 -19.65 -10.45
CA LEU A 25 2.66 -19.63 -11.52
C LEU A 25 2.59 -21.03 -12.15
N LYS A 26 1.42 -21.68 -12.07
CA LYS A 26 1.15 -22.96 -12.67
C LYS A 26 -0.16 -22.90 -13.46
N ASN A 27 -0.10 -23.24 -14.74
CA ASN A 27 -1.30 -23.22 -15.62
C ASN A 27 -2.06 -21.87 -15.56
N ASN A 28 -1.33 -20.76 -15.57
CA ASN A 28 -1.88 -19.40 -15.45
C ASN A 28 -2.62 -19.12 -14.12
N LYS A 29 -2.37 -19.91 -13.08
CA LYS A 29 -2.91 -19.72 -11.73
C LYS A 29 -1.79 -19.60 -10.71
N ILE A 30 -1.96 -18.70 -9.75
CA ILE A 30 -1.02 -18.54 -8.63
C ILE A 30 -1.29 -19.67 -7.63
N GLU A 31 -0.28 -20.50 -7.40
CA GLU A 31 -0.26 -21.56 -6.38
C GLU A 31 0.64 -21.12 -5.22
N ILE A 32 0.10 -21.13 -3.99
CA ILE A 32 0.85 -20.76 -2.78
C ILE A 32 1.56 -22.00 -2.26
N LEU A 33 2.87 -21.90 -2.07
CA LEU A 33 3.73 -22.97 -1.60
C LEU A 33 4.04 -22.84 -0.12
N GLY A 34 4.27 -21.59 0.36
CA GLY A 34 4.57 -21.31 1.74
C GLY A 34 4.09 -19.93 2.17
N LYS A 35 3.73 -19.80 3.42
CA LYS A 35 3.32 -18.52 4.02
C LYS A 35 3.70 -18.49 5.49
N SER A 36 4.06 -17.31 5.99
CA SER A 36 4.39 -17.10 7.38
C SER A 36 3.93 -15.76 7.88
N ILE A 37 3.71 -15.67 9.17
CA ILE A 37 3.36 -14.44 9.85
C ILE A 37 3.99 -14.45 11.24
N VAL A 38 4.75 -13.42 11.56
CA VAL A 38 5.39 -13.24 12.86
C VAL A 38 5.11 -11.85 13.43
N ALA A 39 5.27 -11.70 14.74
CA ALA A 39 5.18 -10.37 15.37
C ALA A 39 6.35 -9.50 14.93
N SER A 40 6.07 -8.26 14.52
CA SER A 40 7.11 -7.31 14.14
C SER A 40 7.80 -6.73 15.36
N LYS A 41 9.12 -6.64 15.30
CA LYS A 41 9.97 -5.94 16.26
C LYS A 41 10.96 -5.06 15.50
N GLY A 42 11.39 -3.95 16.11
CA GLY A 42 12.37 -3.04 15.52
C GLY A 42 11.90 -2.26 14.28
N ILE A 43 10.59 -2.27 13.97
CA ILE A 43 9.98 -1.55 12.85
C ILE A 43 8.90 -0.61 13.34
N THR A 44 8.99 0.66 12.97
CA THR A 44 7.98 1.69 13.29
C THR A 44 7.67 2.51 12.04
N LYS A 45 6.38 2.67 11.70
CA LYS A 45 5.91 3.40 10.49
C LYS A 45 6.56 2.94 9.17
N GLY A 46 6.94 1.67 9.11
CA GLY A 46 7.66 1.08 7.97
C GLY A 46 9.18 1.28 7.98
N LEU A 47 9.71 2.09 8.91
CA LEU A 47 11.14 2.35 9.04
C LEU A 47 11.79 1.39 10.04
N VAL A 48 13.04 1.01 9.77
CA VAL A 48 13.87 0.22 10.70
C VAL A 48 14.32 1.12 11.84
N THR A 49 13.90 0.81 13.07
CA THR A 49 14.25 1.56 14.28
C THR A 49 15.19 0.79 15.21
N ASN A 50 15.22 -0.55 15.10
CA ASN A 50 16.17 -1.42 15.75
C ASN A 50 16.54 -2.54 14.78
N PHE A 51 17.77 -2.47 14.24
CA PHE A 51 18.23 -3.39 13.20
C PHE A 51 18.29 -4.85 13.68
N HIS A 52 18.79 -5.08 14.89
CA HIS A 52 18.95 -6.42 15.43
C HIS A 52 17.61 -7.13 15.62
N GLU A 53 16.65 -6.45 16.26
CA GLU A 53 15.30 -7.01 16.47
C GLU A 53 14.54 -7.22 15.15
N ALA A 54 14.67 -6.28 14.21
CA ALA A 54 14.05 -6.38 12.89
C ALA A 54 14.63 -7.56 12.10
N ASN A 55 15.95 -7.73 12.12
CA ASN A 55 16.63 -8.84 11.46
C ASN A 55 16.17 -10.20 11.99
N LEU A 56 16.12 -10.38 13.32
CA LEU A 56 15.65 -11.63 13.93
C LEU A 56 14.21 -11.95 13.50
N ALA A 57 13.32 -10.97 13.54
CA ALA A 57 11.93 -11.18 13.18
C ALA A 57 11.74 -11.46 11.66
N VAL A 58 12.52 -10.81 10.79
CA VAL A 58 12.51 -11.08 9.34
C VAL A 58 13.02 -12.48 9.06
N ARG A 59 14.15 -12.88 9.65
CA ARG A 59 14.74 -14.22 9.51
C ARG A 59 13.77 -15.31 9.94
N GLU A 60 13.15 -15.18 11.12
CA GLU A 60 12.14 -16.10 11.61
C GLU A 60 10.96 -16.24 10.60
N CYS A 61 10.49 -15.13 10.06
CA CYS A 61 9.41 -15.11 9.08
C CYS A 61 9.79 -15.87 7.80
N LEU A 62 11.00 -15.64 7.28
CA LEU A 62 11.51 -16.28 6.08
C LEU A 62 11.69 -17.79 6.28
N GLU A 63 12.34 -18.22 7.35
CA GLU A 63 12.60 -19.63 7.68
C GLU A 63 11.29 -20.44 7.78
N ILE A 64 10.24 -19.88 8.40
CA ILE A 64 8.92 -20.54 8.49
C ILE A 64 8.31 -20.72 7.10
N ALA A 65 8.36 -19.70 6.24
CA ALA A 65 7.79 -19.74 4.90
C ALA A 65 8.55 -20.73 4.00
N GLU A 66 9.89 -20.69 4.01
CA GLU A 66 10.76 -21.61 3.27
C GLU A 66 10.56 -23.07 3.68
N LYS A 67 10.50 -23.31 5.00
CA LYS A 67 10.23 -24.66 5.55
C LYS A 67 8.88 -25.21 5.08
N GLN A 68 7.84 -24.34 5.04
CA GLN A 68 6.52 -24.75 4.54
C GLN A 68 6.52 -25.02 3.05
N ALA A 69 7.25 -24.22 2.27
CA ALA A 69 7.38 -24.37 0.83
C ALA A 69 8.29 -25.53 0.42
N GLY A 70 9.20 -25.97 1.30
CA GLY A 70 10.26 -26.93 0.99
C GLY A 70 11.31 -26.37 0.01
N ILE A 71 11.51 -25.07 -0.02
CA ILE A 71 12.36 -24.35 -0.99
C ILE A 71 13.18 -23.29 -0.24
N ALA A 72 14.48 -23.23 -0.53
CA ALA A 72 15.31 -22.10 -0.15
C ALA A 72 15.20 -20.97 -1.18
N LEU A 73 15.15 -19.72 -0.71
CA LEU A 73 15.02 -18.53 -1.54
C LEU A 73 16.39 -17.91 -1.85
N ASP A 74 16.57 -17.37 -3.04
CA ASP A 74 17.74 -16.55 -3.42
C ASP A 74 17.37 -15.05 -3.43
N ASN A 75 16.12 -14.73 -3.76
CA ASN A 75 15.63 -13.36 -3.89
C ASN A 75 14.18 -13.21 -3.43
N ILE A 76 13.81 -11.95 -3.11
CA ILE A 76 12.48 -11.63 -2.61
C ILE A 76 12.04 -10.24 -3.04
N ILE A 77 10.75 -10.05 -3.30
CA ILE A 77 10.15 -8.73 -3.50
C ILE A 77 9.65 -8.19 -2.16
N VAL A 78 9.99 -6.94 -1.88
CA VAL A 78 9.77 -6.31 -0.57
C VAL A 78 8.70 -5.24 -0.67
N ASN A 79 7.75 -5.23 0.27
CA ASN A 79 6.87 -4.08 0.50
C ASN A 79 7.70 -2.89 1.00
N ALA A 80 7.75 -1.82 0.21
CA ALA A 80 8.41 -0.57 0.56
C ALA A 80 7.37 0.52 0.81
N GLU A 81 6.82 0.53 2.02
CA GLU A 81 5.80 1.49 2.42
C GLU A 81 6.19 2.21 3.71
N PHE A 82 6.77 3.41 3.57
CA PHE A 82 7.29 4.26 4.62
C PHE A 82 6.41 5.48 4.87
N GLU A 83 6.57 6.16 6.01
CA GLU A 83 5.81 7.37 6.32
C GLU A 83 6.10 8.54 5.37
N ASN A 84 7.27 8.55 4.71
CA ASN A 84 7.76 9.59 3.81
C ASN A 84 7.62 9.28 2.31
N ILE A 85 6.79 8.30 1.96
CA ILE A 85 6.41 8.06 0.56
C ILE A 85 5.72 9.30 -0.01
N SER A 86 6.07 9.64 -1.24
CA SER A 86 5.46 10.75 -1.97
C SER A 86 5.17 10.40 -3.42
N SER A 87 4.14 11.03 -3.96
CA SER A 87 3.84 11.03 -5.39
C SER A 87 4.46 12.26 -6.04
N ASN A 88 5.01 12.08 -7.23
CA ASN A 88 5.42 13.15 -8.14
C ASN A 88 4.63 13.00 -9.43
N LEU A 89 3.96 14.07 -9.86
CA LEU A 89 3.13 14.10 -11.06
C LEU A 89 3.71 15.11 -12.02
N LEU A 90 4.00 14.70 -13.25
CA LEU A 90 4.52 15.52 -14.33
C LEU A 90 3.69 15.29 -15.58
N THR A 91 3.52 16.32 -16.39
CA THR A 91 2.99 16.17 -17.77
C THR A 91 4.14 16.44 -18.72
N GLU A 92 4.57 15.40 -19.43
CA GLU A 92 5.66 15.47 -20.38
C GLU A 92 5.17 15.55 -21.83
N TYR A 93 5.96 16.21 -22.65
CA TYR A 93 5.68 16.43 -24.06
C TYR A 93 6.84 15.94 -24.92
N LYS A 94 6.53 15.29 -26.05
CA LYS A 94 7.51 14.86 -27.03
C LYS A 94 7.06 15.21 -28.45
N SER A 95 7.95 15.86 -29.24
CA SER A 95 7.73 16.10 -30.65
C SER A 95 8.08 14.85 -31.46
N VAL A 96 7.20 14.48 -32.39
CA VAL A 96 7.37 13.35 -33.32
C VAL A 96 7.27 13.80 -34.79
N HIS A 97 7.13 15.12 -35.04
CA HIS A 97 7.25 15.79 -36.33
C HIS A 97 6.38 15.21 -37.47
N GLY A 98 5.20 14.70 -37.15
CA GLY A 98 4.28 14.10 -38.11
C GLY A 98 4.48 12.60 -38.35
N ASP A 99 5.45 12.00 -37.68
CA ASP A 99 5.67 10.54 -37.71
C ASP A 99 4.63 9.76 -36.86
N GLN A 100 4.60 8.45 -37.04
CA GLN A 100 3.82 7.59 -36.18
C GLN A 100 4.51 7.42 -34.85
N ILE A 101 3.74 7.49 -33.77
CA ILE A 101 4.22 7.25 -32.39
C ILE A 101 4.56 5.78 -32.22
N GLU A 102 5.80 5.50 -31.82
CA GLU A 102 6.33 4.16 -31.53
C GLU A 102 6.51 3.96 -30.03
N HIS A 103 6.17 2.75 -29.53
CA HIS A 103 6.28 2.45 -28.10
C HIS A 103 7.72 2.60 -27.58
N GLU A 104 8.67 1.88 -28.19
CA GLU A 104 10.07 1.84 -27.70
C GLU A 104 10.81 3.18 -27.88
N LYS A 105 10.56 3.89 -28.96
CA LYS A 105 11.25 5.15 -29.27
C LYS A 105 10.63 6.33 -28.55
N ASP A 106 9.30 6.42 -28.57
CA ASP A 106 8.60 7.64 -28.24
C ASP A 106 8.02 7.60 -26.83
N ILE A 107 7.26 6.55 -26.45
CA ILE A 107 6.70 6.45 -25.10
C ILE A 107 7.82 6.27 -24.07
N GLN A 108 8.74 5.34 -24.31
CA GLN A 108 9.87 5.14 -23.41
C GLN A 108 10.80 6.36 -23.37
N GLY A 109 11.00 7.03 -24.51
CA GLY A 109 11.76 8.29 -24.54
C GLY A 109 11.12 9.40 -23.72
N LEU A 110 9.78 9.49 -23.72
CA LEU A 110 9.04 10.45 -22.89
C LEU A 110 9.16 10.11 -21.40
N ILE A 111 9.02 8.83 -21.04
CA ILE A 111 9.23 8.36 -19.66
C ILE A 111 10.67 8.66 -19.19
N HIS A 112 11.66 8.51 -20.07
CA HIS A 112 13.04 8.80 -19.74
C HIS A 112 13.27 10.28 -19.39
N ILE A 113 12.69 11.18 -20.19
CA ILE A 113 12.74 12.63 -19.90
C ILE A 113 12.16 12.91 -18.51
N ALA A 114 10.99 12.33 -18.20
CA ALA A 114 10.35 12.49 -16.91
C ALA A 114 11.23 11.94 -15.75
N VAL A 115 11.85 10.77 -15.93
CA VAL A 115 12.77 10.19 -14.94
C VAL A 115 13.95 11.09 -14.66
N ASP A 116 14.60 11.63 -15.71
CA ASP A 116 15.75 12.53 -15.55
C ASP A 116 15.37 13.80 -14.78
N GLU A 117 14.18 14.36 -15.04
CA GLU A 117 13.67 15.51 -14.31
C GLU A 117 13.37 15.18 -12.86
N ILE A 118 12.68 14.05 -12.59
CA ILE A 118 12.36 13.59 -11.23
C ILE A 118 13.62 13.39 -10.42
N VAL A 119 14.62 12.69 -10.95
CA VAL A 119 15.88 12.41 -10.26
C VAL A 119 16.66 13.69 -9.97
N LYS A 120 16.72 14.61 -10.94
CA LYS A 120 17.38 15.90 -10.75
C LYS A 120 16.78 16.70 -9.59
N ASN A 121 15.44 16.63 -9.43
CA ASN A 121 14.71 17.40 -8.44
C ASN A 121 14.57 16.67 -7.08
N ASN A 122 14.85 15.35 -7.02
CA ASN A 122 14.68 14.51 -5.83
C ASN A 122 15.91 13.63 -5.59
N LYS A 123 17.07 14.24 -5.40
CA LYS A 123 18.37 13.53 -5.30
C LYS A 123 18.48 12.56 -4.12
N ASP A 124 17.68 12.77 -3.08
CA ASP A 124 17.61 11.98 -1.85
C ASP A 124 16.60 10.84 -1.93
N LYS A 125 15.88 10.70 -3.07
CA LYS A 125 14.80 9.74 -3.22
C LYS A 125 15.03 8.76 -4.36
N ALA A 126 14.67 7.50 -4.10
CA ALA A 126 14.55 6.45 -5.09
C ALA A 126 13.14 6.45 -5.71
N ILE A 127 13.08 6.09 -6.99
CA ILE A 127 11.82 5.84 -7.69
C ILE A 127 11.42 4.38 -7.46
N LEU A 128 10.25 4.15 -6.85
CA LEU A 128 9.68 2.81 -6.67
C LEU A 128 8.86 2.38 -7.88
N HIS A 129 8.01 3.29 -8.39
CA HIS A 129 7.11 3.05 -9.51
C HIS A 129 7.05 4.25 -10.44
N ILE A 130 6.81 3.98 -11.71
CA ILE A 130 6.44 4.98 -12.71
C ILE A 130 5.26 4.45 -13.51
N PHE A 131 4.24 5.29 -13.66
CA PHE A 131 3.06 5.05 -14.47
C PHE A 131 2.91 6.15 -15.50
N SER A 132 2.46 5.78 -16.70
CA SER A 132 2.12 6.73 -17.77
C SER A 132 0.65 6.59 -18.12
N SER A 133 -0.02 7.73 -18.27
CA SER A 133 -1.46 7.78 -18.53
C SER A 133 -1.86 9.07 -19.24
N ASN A 134 -3.17 9.22 -19.53
CA ASN A 134 -3.76 10.45 -20.08
C ASN A 134 -3.01 10.97 -21.31
N TYR A 135 -2.75 10.08 -22.27
CA TYR A 135 -2.06 10.45 -23.49
C TYR A 135 -2.90 11.43 -24.31
N LYS A 136 -2.25 12.49 -24.81
CA LYS A 136 -2.88 13.50 -25.69
C LYS A 136 -2.08 13.67 -26.97
N ILE A 137 -2.78 13.67 -28.10
CA ILE A 137 -2.23 13.90 -29.42
C ILE A 137 -2.53 15.33 -29.85
N ASP A 138 -1.50 16.05 -30.28
CA ASP A 138 -1.56 17.45 -30.73
C ASP A 138 -2.32 18.38 -29.76
N LYS A 139 -2.20 18.09 -28.44
CA LYS A 139 -2.85 18.80 -27.30
C LYS A 139 -4.39 18.78 -27.29
N LYS A 140 -5.03 18.00 -28.18
CA LYS A 140 -6.49 18.04 -28.37
C LYS A 140 -7.19 16.70 -28.18
N ILE A 141 -6.56 15.60 -28.60
CA ILE A 141 -7.19 14.29 -28.67
C ILE A 141 -6.66 13.43 -27.54
N ASN A 142 -7.54 13.05 -26.59
CA ASN A 142 -7.21 12.08 -25.55
C ASN A 142 -7.31 10.66 -26.14
N VAL A 143 -6.31 9.83 -25.89
CA VAL A 143 -6.25 8.43 -26.33
C VAL A 143 -5.77 7.55 -25.19
N GLU A 144 -6.25 6.31 -25.15
CA GLU A 144 -5.77 5.32 -24.18
C GLU A 144 -4.38 4.79 -24.54
N ASN A 145 -4.16 4.54 -25.83
CA ASN A 145 -2.87 4.10 -26.38
C ASN A 145 -2.51 4.96 -27.59
N PRO A 146 -1.41 5.74 -27.55
CA PRO A 146 -1.02 6.64 -28.62
C PRO A 146 -0.24 5.92 -29.75
N VAL A 147 0.17 4.65 -29.57
CA VAL A 147 0.99 3.91 -30.54
C VAL A 147 0.28 3.80 -31.89
N GLY A 148 0.98 4.13 -32.97
CA GLY A 148 0.46 4.07 -34.34
C GLY A 148 -0.26 5.33 -34.79
N PHE A 149 -0.56 6.28 -33.92
CA PHE A 149 -1.10 7.59 -34.32
C PHE A 149 0.00 8.48 -34.93
N LYS A 150 -0.34 9.20 -35.98
CA LYS A 150 0.50 10.27 -36.50
C LYS A 150 0.23 11.53 -35.71
N ALA A 151 1.29 12.22 -35.29
CA ALA A 151 1.21 13.45 -34.51
C ALA A 151 2.40 14.37 -34.77
N ASN A 152 2.24 15.67 -34.53
CA ASN A 152 3.38 16.57 -34.41
C ASN A 152 3.98 16.52 -33.02
N ILE A 153 3.12 16.44 -32.01
CA ILE A 153 3.51 16.38 -30.60
C ILE A 153 2.53 15.47 -29.86
N PHE A 154 3.04 14.69 -28.91
CA PHE A 154 2.17 14.00 -27.97
C PHE A 154 2.64 14.24 -26.53
N SER A 155 1.76 14.02 -25.57
CA SER A 155 2.04 14.16 -24.16
C SER A 155 1.43 13.01 -23.36
N ALA A 156 1.99 12.79 -22.18
CA ALA A 156 1.42 11.89 -21.18
C ALA A 156 1.58 12.49 -19.78
N ASP A 157 0.67 12.13 -18.89
CA ASP A 157 0.85 12.36 -17.47
C ASP A 157 1.68 11.20 -16.90
N ILE A 158 2.77 11.55 -16.22
CA ILE A 158 3.70 10.60 -15.59
C ILE A 158 3.54 10.71 -14.08
N HIS A 159 3.18 9.61 -13.45
CA HIS A 159 3.13 9.49 -12.00
C HIS A 159 4.30 8.64 -11.49
N ALA A 160 5.14 9.21 -10.64
CA ALA A 160 6.21 8.51 -9.96
C ALA A 160 5.94 8.38 -8.46
N VAL A 161 6.15 7.19 -7.92
CA VAL A 161 6.14 6.92 -6.47
C VAL A 161 7.57 6.96 -5.96
N LEU A 162 7.84 7.83 -4.99
CA LEU A 162 9.17 8.10 -4.48
C LEU A 162 9.30 7.71 -3.00
N ALA A 163 10.47 7.14 -2.64
CA ALA A 163 10.87 6.82 -1.26
C ALA A 163 12.27 7.35 -0.99
N GLU A 164 12.60 7.64 0.26
CA GLU A 164 13.96 8.01 0.64
C GLU A 164 14.94 6.85 0.44
N HIS A 165 16.12 7.13 -0.14
CA HIS A 165 17.19 6.14 -0.33
C HIS A 165 17.56 5.44 0.98
N SER A 166 17.73 6.20 2.07
CA SER A 166 18.08 5.66 3.38
C SER A 166 17.09 4.61 3.90
N ALA A 167 15.77 4.81 3.65
CA ALA A 167 14.75 3.84 4.05
C ALA A 167 14.84 2.55 3.22
N ILE A 168 15.06 2.67 1.91
CA ILE A 168 15.27 1.53 1.00
C ILE A 168 16.55 0.76 1.38
N ASP A 169 17.65 1.46 1.62
CA ASP A 169 18.94 0.84 1.96
C ASP A 169 18.87 0.08 3.29
N ASN A 170 18.15 0.61 4.29
CA ASN A 170 17.94 -0.08 5.55
C ASN A 170 17.16 -1.38 5.38
N LEU A 171 16.08 -1.40 4.56
CA LEU A 171 15.38 -2.63 4.22
C LEU A 171 16.25 -3.61 3.45
N LYS A 172 17.01 -3.13 2.46
CA LYS A 172 17.95 -3.92 1.69
C LYS A 172 18.98 -4.61 2.60
N ASN A 173 19.53 -3.86 3.56
CA ASN A 173 20.51 -4.39 4.50
C ASN A 173 19.93 -5.50 5.40
N ILE A 174 18.67 -5.39 5.84
CA ILE A 174 17.99 -6.46 6.59
C ILE A 174 17.86 -7.71 5.72
N ILE A 175 17.35 -7.59 4.50
CA ILE A 175 17.17 -8.73 3.59
C ILE A 175 18.51 -9.37 3.25
N ASN A 176 19.55 -8.57 2.95
CA ASN A 176 20.89 -9.08 2.66
C ASN A 176 21.49 -9.82 3.86
N SER A 177 21.23 -9.38 5.10
CA SER A 177 21.68 -10.07 6.31
C SER A 177 20.98 -11.41 6.56
N CYS A 178 19.90 -11.69 5.85
CA CYS A 178 19.23 -12.99 5.77
C CYS A 178 19.70 -13.83 4.56
N GLU A 179 20.81 -13.46 3.92
CA GLU A 179 21.41 -14.14 2.76
C GLU A 179 20.52 -14.10 1.49
N LEU A 180 19.57 -13.18 1.44
CA LEU A 180 18.71 -12.94 0.30
C LEU A 180 19.04 -11.64 -0.43
N SER A 181 18.77 -11.59 -1.73
CA SER A 181 18.80 -10.37 -2.51
C SER A 181 17.41 -9.79 -2.67
N VAL A 182 17.32 -8.45 -2.67
CA VAL A 182 16.04 -7.80 -3.02
C VAL A 182 15.91 -7.77 -4.54
N GLU A 183 14.85 -8.40 -5.04
CA GLU A 183 14.57 -8.40 -6.47
C GLU A 183 13.87 -7.11 -6.91
N ASN A 184 12.97 -6.60 -6.09
CA ASN A 184 12.21 -5.39 -6.35
C ASN A 184 11.55 -4.85 -5.09
N TYR A 185 11.10 -3.57 -5.15
CA TYR A 185 10.31 -2.91 -4.12
C TYR A 185 8.95 -2.53 -4.68
N ILE A 186 7.89 -2.78 -3.92
CA ILE A 186 6.51 -2.45 -4.31
C ILE A 186 5.85 -1.65 -3.19
N PHE A 187 5.16 -0.57 -3.52
CA PHE A 187 4.35 0.17 -2.56
C PHE A 187 3.17 -0.67 -2.09
N GLY A 188 3.06 -0.92 -0.77
CA GLY A 188 2.15 -1.92 -0.21
C GLY A 188 0.68 -1.68 -0.50
N THR A 189 0.20 -0.43 -0.40
CA THR A 189 -1.22 -0.14 -0.67
C THR A 189 -1.55 -0.24 -2.17
N TYR A 190 -0.59 -0.04 -3.08
CA TYR A 190 -0.74 -0.37 -4.49
C TYR A 190 -0.91 -1.87 -4.68
N ALA A 191 0.01 -2.67 -4.10
CA ALA A 191 -0.10 -4.12 -4.12
C ALA A 191 -1.42 -4.62 -3.50
N LEU A 192 -1.83 -4.03 -2.37
CA LEU A 192 -3.12 -4.32 -1.76
C LEU A 192 -4.27 -4.16 -2.77
N GLY A 193 -4.32 -3.05 -3.50
CA GLY A 193 -5.32 -2.84 -4.55
C GLY A 193 -5.30 -3.94 -5.59
N LEU A 194 -4.13 -4.29 -6.12
CA LEU A 194 -3.98 -5.37 -7.12
C LEU A 194 -4.45 -6.74 -6.62
N SER A 195 -4.44 -6.97 -5.30
CA SER A 195 -4.86 -8.26 -4.75
C SER A 195 -6.34 -8.56 -4.98
N PHE A 196 -7.20 -7.52 -5.03
CA PHE A 196 -8.66 -7.70 -5.04
C PHE A 196 -9.43 -6.87 -6.07
N LEU A 197 -8.83 -5.82 -6.66
CA LEU A 197 -9.51 -5.00 -7.67
C LEU A 197 -9.67 -5.78 -8.97
N ASN A 198 -10.82 -5.64 -9.59
CA ASN A 198 -11.09 -6.10 -10.95
C ASN A 198 -10.98 -4.94 -11.96
N GLN A 199 -11.14 -5.23 -13.25
CA GLN A 199 -11.00 -4.24 -14.30
C GLN A 199 -12.06 -3.14 -14.23
N GLU A 200 -13.29 -3.46 -13.79
CA GLU A 200 -14.37 -2.50 -13.61
C GLU A 200 -14.02 -1.47 -12.52
N ASP A 201 -13.54 -1.94 -11.35
CA ASP A 201 -13.08 -1.03 -10.28
C ASP A 201 -11.95 -0.10 -10.77
N LEU A 202 -11.00 -0.64 -11.54
CA LEU A 202 -9.86 0.13 -12.07
C LEU A 202 -10.31 1.20 -13.08
N ASN A 203 -11.31 0.89 -13.92
CA ASN A 203 -11.87 1.82 -14.91
C ASN A 203 -12.71 2.92 -14.24
N ASP A 204 -13.61 2.54 -13.32
CA ASP A 204 -14.49 3.47 -12.61
C ASP A 204 -13.72 4.39 -11.66
N GLY A 205 -12.53 3.96 -11.30
CA GLY A 205 -11.68 4.61 -10.32
C GLY A 205 -12.08 4.32 -8.87
N VAL A 206 -11.08 4.01 -8.07
CA VAL A 206 -11.24 3.55 -6.68
C VAL A 206 -10.13 4.09 -5.78
N ILE A 207 -10.42 4.26 -4.52
CA ILE A 207 -9.47 4.61 -3.48
C ILE A 207 -9.32 3.42 -2.53
N CYS A 208 -8.10 2.89 -2.43
CA CYS A 208 -7.75 1.89 -1.44
C CYS A 208 -7.08 2.60 -0.25
N ILE A 209 -7.54 2.31 0.98
CA ILE A 209 -6.96 2.85 2.21
C ILE A 209 -6.58 1.69 3.11
N ASP A 210 -5.31 1.62 3.50
CA ASP A 210 -4.79 0.70 4.50
C ASP A 210 -4.61 1.41 5.84
N PHE A 211 -5.52 1.14 6.78
CA PHE A 211 -5.48 1.68 8.13
C PHE A 211 -4.67 0.76 9.04
N GLY A 212 -3.36 0.96 9.04
CA GLY A 212 -2.39 0.16 9.79
C GLY A 212 -2.28 0.53 11.27
N LYS A 213 -1.24 -0.03 11.94
CA LYS A 213 -0.93 0.24 13.35
C LYS A 213 -0.40 1.67 13.54
N ASP A 214 0.66 2.04 12.83
CA ASP A 214 1.39 3.30 13.05
C ASP A 214 1.22 4.32 11.93
N LYS A 215 0.65 3.92 10.80
CA LYS A 215 0.39 4.78 9.63
C LYS A 215 -0.91 4.39 8.95
N THR A 216 -1.43 5.33 8.16
CA THR A 216 -2.55 5.12 7.22
C THR A 216 -2.07 5.48 5.83
N SER A 217 -2.07 4.53 4.94
CA SER A 217 -1.66 4.71 3.54
C SER A 217 -2.85 4.61 2.60
N PHE A 218 -2.71 5.21 1.44
CA PHE A 218 -3.75 5.13 0.42
C PHE A 218 -3.15 5.11 -0.99
N ALA A 219 -3.89 4.47 -1.89
CA ALA A 219 -3.62 4.40 -3.32
C ALA A 219 -4.90 4.75 -4.08
N VAL A 220 -4.78 5.63 -5.07
CA VAL A 220 -5.87 6.07 -5.93
C VAL A 220 -5.65 5.49 -7.31
N PHE A 221 -6.63 4.75 -7.79
CA PHE A 221 -6.65 4.19 -9.14
C PHE A 221 -7.69 4.94 -9.97
N GLU A 222 -7.32 5.33 -11.18
CA GLU A 222 -8.18 5.95 -12.17
C GLU A 222 -7.75 5.55 -13.58
N ASN A 223 -8.69 5.36 -14.49
CA ASN A 223 -8.39 5.02 -15.87
C ASN A 223 -7.42 3.83 -16.00
N SER A 224 -7.65 2.79 -15.22
CA SER A 224 -6.83 1.57 -15.18
C SER A 224 -5.35 1.78 -14.82
N THR A 225 -5.01 2.90 -14.16
CA THR A 225 -3.66 3.19 -13.69
C THR A 225 -3.63 3.61 -12.22
N LEU A 226 -2.45 3.56 -11.61
CA LEU A 226 -2.20 4.18 -10.31
C LEU A 226 -1.94 5.67 -10.51
N SER A 227 -2.88 6.51 -10.08
CA SER A 227 -2.82 7.95 -10.32
C SER A 227 -2.19 8.71 -9.16
N TYR A 228 -2.32 8.18 -7.92
CA TYR A 228 -1.79 8.86 -6.76
C TYR A 228 -1.62 7.94 -5.55
N VAL A 229 -0.59 8.18 -4.74
CA VAL A 229 -0.38 7.50 -3.46
C VAL A 229 -0.01 8.50 -2.36
N GLY A 230 -0.25 8.10 -1.12
CA GLY A 230 0.22 8.86 0.01
C GLY A 230 0.14 8.10 1.32
N VAL A 231 0.85 8.61 2.31
CA VAL A 231 0.90 8.06 3.67
C VAL A 231 0.65 9.17 4.67
N VAL A 232 -0.17 8.90 5.67
CA VAL A 232 -0.36 9.73 6.87
C VAL A 232 0.33 9.00 8.03
N PRO A 233 1.25 9.64 8.77
CA PRO A 233 2.08 8.98 9.78
C PRO A 233 1.34 8.75 11.11
N TYR A 234 0.04 8.44 11.02
CA TYR A 234 -0.84 8.10 12.13
C TYR A 234 -1.67 6.88 11.77
N GLY A 235 -1.77 5.92 12.69
CA GLY A 235 -2.55 4.70 12.55
C GLY A 235 -3.35 4.39 13.81
N SER A 236 -3.87 3.19 13.92
CA SER A 236 -4.74 2.76 15.03
C SER A 236 -4.07 2.78 16.41
N ASN A 237 -2.72 2.73 16.46
CA ASN A 237 -1.95 2.86 17.70
C ASN A 237 -2.09 4.25 18.35
N GLN A 238 -2.37 5.29 17.54
CA GLN A 238 -2.60 6.62 18.08
C GLN A 238 -3.86 6.67 18.94
N VAL A 239 -4.89 5.92 18.56
CA VAL A 239 -6.12 5.75 19.36
C VAL A 239 -5.77 5.14 20.72
N SER A 240 -4.96 4.08 20.76
CA SER A 240 -4.54 3.42 22.02
C SER A 240 -3.73 4.36 22.90
N LYS A 241 -2.85 5.19 22.30
CA LYS A 241 -2.09 6.22 23.04
C LYS A 241 -3.01 7.27 23.66
N ASP A 242 -4.04 7.71 22.95
CA ASP A 242 -5.00 8.69 23.49
C ASP A 242 -5.84 8.09 24.61
N LEU A 243 -6.32 6.85 24.45
CA LEU A 243 -7.01 6.13 25.52
C LEU A 243 -6.12 5.97 26.75
N ALA A 244 -4.86 5.56 26.57
CA ALA A 244 -3.91 5.40 27.67
C ALA A 244 -3.70 6.73 28.43
N LYS A 245 -3.53 7.82 27.70
CA LYS A 245 -3.31 9.15 28.26
C LYS A 245 -4.54 9.71 28.97
N VAL A 246 -5.72 9.65 28.31
CA VAL A 246 -6.94 10.28 28.86
C VAL A 246 -7.50 9.48 30.01
N LEU A 247 -7.39 8.16 29.97
CA LEU A 247 -7.89 7.28 31.01
C LEU A 247 -6.85 6.99 32.08
N ASP A 248 -5.60 7.45 31.93
CA ASP A 248 -4.48 7.18 32.82
C ASP A 248 -4.29 5.68 33.08
N ILE A 249 -4.10 4.91 32.00
CA ILE A 249 -3.91 3.46 32.01
C ILE A 249 -2.69 3.05 31.18
N LYS A 250 -2.19 1.84 31.40
CA LYS A 250 -1.11 1.25 30.58
C LYS A 250 -1.56 1.11 29.13
N ILE A 251 -0.62 1.26 28.18
CA ILE A 251 -0.89 1.19 26.74
C ILE A 251 -1.45 -0.17 26.32
N GLU A 252 -1.03 -1.25 26.98
CA GLU A 252 -1.51 -2.61 26.72
C GLU A 252 -2.99 -2.76 27.10
N VAL A 253 -3.40 -2.14 28.22
CA VAL A 253 -4.80 -2.09 28.66
C VAL A 253 -5.63 -1.26 27.68
N ALA A 254 -5.12 -0.10 27.25
CA ALA A 254 -5.77 0.75 26.28
C ALA A 254 -5.96 0.05 24.92
N GLU A 255 -4.96 -0.71 24.46
CA GLU A 255 -5.06 -1.51 23.23
C GLU A 255 -6.14 -2.59 23.37
N ARG A 256 -6.19 -3.29 24.51
CA ARG A 256 -7.22 -4.29 24.79
C ARG A 256 -8.63 -3.68 24.82
N ILE A 257 -8.81 -2.52 25.50
CA ILE A 257 -10.08 -1.79 25.51
C ILE A 257 -10.52 -1.43 24.08
N LYS A 258 -9.61 -0.88 23.29
CA LYS A 258 -9.90 -0.54 21.88
C LYS A 258 -10.37 -1.74 21.09
N VAL A 259 -9.70 -2.90 21.24
CA VAL A 259 -9.99 -4.10 20.46
C VAL A 259 -11.29 -4.78 20.91
N GLU A 260 -11.51 -4.89 22.23
CA GLU A 260 -12.62 -5.68 22.80
C GLU A 260 -13.91 -4.89 22.96
N SER A 261 -13.81 -3.56 23.20
CA SER A 261 -14.96 -2.73 23.58
C SER A 261 -15.09 -1.44 22.78
N GLY A 262 -14.10 -1.11 21.95
CA GLY A 262 -14.08 0.17 21.20
C GLY A 262 -15.01 0.15 20.00
N GLU A 263 -15.78 1.24 19.84
CA GLU A 263 -16.70 1.43 18.72
C GLU A 263 -16.60 2.86 18.17
N CYS A 264 -16.71 2.98 16.83
CA CYS A 264 -16.84 4.27 16.15
C CYS A 264 -18.31 4.75 16.09
N VAL A 265 -19.07 4.49 17.13
CA VAL A 265 -20.48 4.91 17.22
C VAL A 265 -20.67 5.69 18.50
N ILE A 266 -21.18 6.92 18.38
CA ILE A 266 -21.69 7.69 19.52
C ILE A 266 -23.19 7.52 19.52
N ASN A 267 -23.73 6.77 20.47
CA ASN A 267 -25.16 6.68 20.70
C ASN A 267 -25.64 7.93 21.43
N GLU A 268 -26.06 8.96 20.71
CA GLU A 268 -26.61 10.20 21.28
C GLU A 268 -27.95 9.99 22.01
N ASN A 269 -28.60 8.84 21.78
CA ASN A 269 -29.95 8.55 22.27
C ASN A 269 -30.01 7.75 23.57
N ILE A 270 -28.90 7.41 24.19
CA ILE A 270 -28.91 6.68 25.47
C ILE A 270 -28.95 7.72 26.62
N LYS A 271 -30.14 8.30 26.86
CA LYS A 271 -30.34 9.24 27.98
C LYS A 271 -30.40 8.53 29.36
N ASP A 272 -30.55 7.21 29.42
CA ASP A 272 -30.98 6.57 30.67
C ASP A 272 -30.10 5.44 31.24
N LYS A 273 -29.01 5.00 30.56
CA LYS A 273 -28.09 4.02 31.16
C LYS A 273 -26.65 4.31 30.74
N ILE A 274 -25.80 4.66 31.72
CA ILE A 274 -24.35 4.70 31.55
C ILE A 274 -23.85 3.26 31.50
N GLU A 275 -23.42 2.81 30.30
CA GLU A 275 -22.74 1.54 30.10
C GLU A 275 -21.27 1.68 30.50
N TYR A 276 -20.80 0.82 31.40
CA TYR A 276 -19.43 0.78 31.84
C TYR A 276 -18.67 -0.34 31.16
N LEU A 277 -17.36 -0.19 31.01
CA LEU A 277 -16.49 -1.24 30.48
C LEU A 277 -16.46 -2.45 31.45
N PRO A 278 -16.31 -3.66 30.90
CA PRO A 278 -16.18 -4.88 31.72
C PRO A 278 -14.98 -4.82 32.66
N VAL A 279 -15.17 -5.29 33.91
CA VAL A 279 -14.13 -5.28 34.97
C VAL A 279 -12.87 -6.07 34.58
N HIS A 280 -13.01 -7.16 33.84
CA HIS A 280 -11.86 -7.97 33.38
C HIS A 280 -10.82 -7.20 32.53
N LEU A 281 -11.19 -6.04 32.02
CA LEU A 281 -10.26 -5.14 31.32
C LEU A 281 -9.29 -4.43 32.27
N PHE A 282 -9.58 -4.42 33.57
CA PHE A 282 -8.82 -3.72 34.61
C PHE A 282 -8.40 -4.71 35.72
N PRO A 283 -7.53 -5.69 35.45
CA PRO A 283 -7.19 -6.74 36.43
C PRO A 283 -6.52 -6.19 37.69
N ASP A 284 -5.89 -5.01 37.63
CA ASP A 284 -5.20 -4.38 38.75
C ASP A 284 -6.07 -3.37 39.53
N ASP A 285 -7.33 -3.11 39.06
CA ASP A 285 -8.21 -2.09 39.65
C ASP A 285 -9.70 -2.43 39.45
N ASP A 286 -10.19 -3.34 40.31
CA ASP A 286 -11.59 -3.85 40.26
C ASP A 286 -12.67 -2.79 40.52
N PHE A 287 -12.29 -1.62 41.04
CA PHE A 287 -13.23 -0.54 41.36
C PHE A 287 -13.38 0.52 40.28
N ARG A 288 -12.56 0.44 39.23
CA ARG A 288 -12.54 1.47 38.20
C ARG A 288 -13.74 1.34 37.27
N LYS A 289 -14.57 2.40 37.24
CA LYS A 289 -15.71 2.49 36.34
C LYS A 289 -15.44 3.48 35.21
N ILE A 290 -15.20 2.97 34.02
CA ILE A 290 -14.97 3.78 32.82
C ILE A 290 -16.20 3.64 31.90
N SER A 291 -16.79 4.77 31.53
CA SER A 291 -17.92 4.82 30.63
C SER A 291 -17.53 4.43 29.21
N LYS A 292 -18.27 3.51 28.60
CA LYS A 292 -18.11 3.13 27.18
C LYS A 292 -18.28 4.34 26.24
N THR A 293 -19.19 5.24 26.58
CA THR A 293 -19.41 6.49 25.83
C THR A 293 -18.16 7.36 25.81
N MET A 294 -17.45 7.50 26.95
CA MET A 294 -16.20 8.25 27.01
C MET A 294 -15.12 7.62 26.12
N VAL A 295 -14.96 6.31 26.17
CA VAL A 295 -14.03 5.56 25.32
C VAL A 295 -14.35 5.77 23.84
N ASN A 296 -15.59 5.60 23.44
CA ASN A 296 -16.03 5.78 22.06
C ASN A 296 -15.84 7.22 21.57
N THR A 297 -16.02 8.22 22.44
CA THR A 297 -15.75 9.62 22.10
C THR A 297 -14.28 9.86 21.80
N ILE A 298 -13.36 9.32 22.61
CA ILE A 298 -11.91 9.41 22.36
C ILE A 298 -11.55 8.74 21.03
N ILE A 299 -12.06 7.53 20.82
CA ILE A 299 -11.84 6.76 19.59
C ILE A 299 -12.31 7.55 18.38
N ASN A 300 -13.56 7.99 18.38
CA ASN A 300 -14.15 8.75 17.26
C ASN A 300 -13.34 10.00 16.93
N SER A 301 -13.00 10.80 17.93
CA SER A 301 -12.25 12.03 17.74
C SER A 301 -10.90 11.80 17.05
N ARG A 302 -10.17 10.77 17.47
CA ARG A 302 -8.88 10.42 16.84
C ARG A 302 -9.04 9.85 15.44
N ILE A 303 -10.00 8.98 15.21
CA ILE A 303 -10.27 8.41 13.89
C ILE A 303 -10.67 9.51 12.90
N GLU A 304 -11.56 10.41 13.31
CA GLU A 304 -11.94 11.56 12.47
C GLU A 304 -10.74 12.42 12.10
N GLU A 305 -9.86 12.70 13.04
CA GLU A 305 -8.65 13.47 12.76
C GLU A 305 -7.76 12.78 11.72
N ILE A 306 -7.47 11.48 11.90
CA ILE A 306 -6.65 10.71 10.96
C ILE A 306 -7.28 10.72 9.56
N PHE A 307 -8.57 10.41 9.44
CA PHE A 307 -9.22 10.34 8.14
C PHE A 307 -9.45 11.72 7.50
N LYS A 308 -9.59 12.79 8.29
CA LYS A 308 -9.56 14.17 7.76
C LYS A 308 -8.18 14.51 7.15
N LEU A 309 -7.08 14.03 7.74
CA LEU A 309 -5.74 14.20 7.15
C LEU A 309 -5.61 13.42 5.84
N VAL A 310 -6.08 12.17 5.79
CA VAL A 310 -6.13 11.36 4.56
C VAL A 310 -6.94 12.09 3.48
N TYR A 311 -8.15 12.56 3.82
CA TYR A 311 -9.02 13.30 2.91
C TYR A 311 -8.34 14.54 2.33
N ARG A 312 -7.74 15.37 3.21
CA ARG A 312 -7.03 16.60 2.79
C ARG A 312 -5.88 16.26 1.85
N LYS A 313 -5.12 15.20 2.15
CA LYS A 313 -4.00 14.77 1.33
C LYS A 313 -4.45 14.29 -0.04
N ILE A 314 -5.53 13.51 -0.15
CA ILE A 314 -6.12 13.12 -1.43
C ILE A 314 -6.63 14.35 -2.18
N LYS A 315 -7.35 15.26 -1.51
CA LYS A 315 -7.92 16.47 -2.13
C LYS A 315 -6.86 17.45 -2.65
N SER A 316 -5.67 17.52 -2.01
CA SER A 316 -4.61 18.46 -2.42
C SER A 316 -4.06 18.19 -3.82
N TYR A 317 -4.35 17.04 -4.40
CA TYR A 317 -3.93 16.67 -5.77
C TYR A 317 -4.92 17.06 -6.86
N ASN A 318 -5.97 17.84 -6.54
CA ASN A 318 -6.96 18.37 -7.49
C ASN A 318 -7.64 17.33 -8.39
N LEU A 319 -7.55 16.05 -8.08
CA LEU A 319 -7.79 15.01 -9.06
C LEU A 319 -9.15 14.36 -8.96
N ILE A 320 -9.99 14.56 -7.90
CA ILE A 320 -11.02 13.56 -7.76
C ILE A 320 -12.27 14.10 -7.07
N ASP A 321 -13.39 13.77 -7.65
CA ASP A 321 -14.66 13.77 -6.92
C ASP A 321 -14.69 12.57 -5.95
N ILE A 322 -13.99 12.72 -4.82
CA ILE A 322 -13.84 11.69 -3.78
C ILE A 322 -15.20 11.13 -3.35
N LYS A 323 -16.26 11.97 -3.37
CA LYS A 323 -17.60 11.59 -2.90
C LYS A 323 -18.26 10.54 -3.80
N ASN A 324 -17.89 10.51 -5.07
CA ASN A 324 -18.45 9.56 -6.04
C ASN A 324 -17.57 8.32 -6.24
N LYS A 325 -16.34 8.32 -5.72
CA LYS A 325 -15.46 7.16 -5.82
C LYS A 325 -15.81 6.06 -4.82
N LYS A 326 -15.60 4.82 -5.23
CA LYS A 326 -15.65 3.67 -4.34
C LYS A 326 -14.40 3.66 -3.46
N ILE A 327 -14.58 3.36 -2.18
CA ILE A 327 -13.48 3.33 -1.20
C ILE A 327 -13.43 1.96 -0.56
N TYR A 328 -12.27 1.33 -0.61
CA TYR A 328 -12.00 0.09 0.08
C TYR A 328 -11.08 0.32 1.27
N LEU A 329 -11.55 -0.13 2.44
CA LEU A 329 -10.79 -0.06 3.69
C LEU A 329 -10.17 -1.42 4.00
N SER A 330 -8.89 -1.40 4.30
CA SER A 330 -8.10 -2.55 4.75
C SER A 330 -7.27 -2.17 5.98
N GLY A 331 -6.45 -3.12 6.42
CA GLY A 331 -5.62 -2.98 7.62
C GLY A 331 -6.35 -3.35 8.90
N ARG A 332 -5.59 -3.70 9.94
CA ARG A 332 -6.18 -4.14 11.21
C ARG A 332 -7.00 -3.07 11.92
N GLY A 333 -6.65 -1.80 11.75
CA GLY A 333 -7.42 -0.69 12.28
C GLY A 333 -8.83 -0.61 11.69
N SER A 334 -9.05 -1.14 10.47
CA SER A 334 -10.35 -1.13 9.81
C SER A 334 -11.38 -2.08 10.43
N ASN A 335 -10.93 -3.00 11.28
CA ASN A 335 -11.83 -3.93 12.01
C ASN A 335 -12.59 -3.25 13.16
N LEU A 336 -12.29 -1.98 13.47
CA LEU A 336 -12.99 -1.25 14.52
C LEU A 336 -14.48 -1.09 14.19
N VAL A 337 -15.33 -1.52 15.10
CA VAL A 337 -16.80 -1.51 14.92
C VAL A 337 -17.28 -0.10 14.59
N GLY A 338 -18.12 0.03 13.56
CA GLY A 338 -18.70 1.32 13.13
C GLY A 338 -17.76 2.22 12.30
N LEU A 339 -16.48 1.87 12.11
CA LEU A 339 -15.52 2.68 11.35
C LEU A 339 -16.00 3.01 9.95
N THR A 340 -16.52 2.03 9.22
CA THR A 340 -17.03 2.23 7.85
C THR A 340 -18.12 3.30 7.82
N ASN A 341 -19.05 3.28 8.79
CA ASN A 341 -20.13 4.26 8.88
C ASN A 341 -19.60 5.65 9.23
N LEU A 342 -18.60 5.76 10.08
CA LEU A 342 -17.94 7.02 10.39
C LEU A 342 -17.28 7.61 9.15
N ILE A 343 -16.56 6.80 8.37
CA ILE A 343 -15.86 7.24 7.18
C ILE A 343 -16.82 7.65 6.06
N LYS A 344 -17.96 6.98 5.90
CA LYS A 344 -19.00 7.37 4.94
C LYS A 344 -19.46 8.82 5.09
N ARG A 345 -19.42 9.38 6.30
CA ARG A 345 -19.80 10.78 6.55
C ARG A 345 -18.84 11.79 5.91
N TYR A 346 -17.56 11.43 5.81
CA TYR A 346 -16.50 12.34 5.35
C TYR A 346 -16.09 12.11 3.90
N PHE A 347 -16.11 10.87 3.43
CA PHE A 347 -15.61 10.49 2.12
C PHE A 347 -16.75 10.18 1.14
N SER A 348 -17.10 8.90 1.01
CA SER A 348 -18.06 8.40 0.04
C SER A 348 -19.01 7.41 0.68
N GLN A 349 -20.30 7.47 0.31
CA GLN A 349 -21.28 6.47 0.72
C GLN A 349 -20.93 5.06 0.16
N ARG A 350 -20.11 4.97 -0.88
CA ARG A 350 -19.59 3.73 -1.48
C ARG A 350 -18.34 3.20 -0.75
N THR A 351 -18.24 3.41 0.57
CA THR A 351 -17.13 2.89 1.39
C THR A 351 -17.44 1.50 1.92
N GLU A 352 -16.53 0.56 1.69
CA GLU A 352 -16.65 -0.86 2.04
C GLU A 352 -15.35 -1.40 2.65
N LEU A 353 -15.45 -2.47 3.46
CA LEU A 353 -14.28 -3.25 3.87
C LEU A 353 -13.86 -4.20 2.75
N VAL A 354 -12.55 -4.36 2.54
CA VAL A 354 -12.01 -5.30 1.55
C VAL A 354 -12.51 -6.73 1.80
N LEU A 355 -12.65 -7.14 3.07
CA LEU A 355 -13.18 -8.46 3.44
C LEU A 355 -14.63 -8.71 2.99
N GLN A 356 -15.40 -7.67 2.74
CA GLN A 356 -16.81 -7.79 2.30
C GLN A 356 -16.94 -7.90 0.78
N LYS A 357 -15.83 -7.66 0.05
CA LYS A 357 -15.83 -7.78 -1.41
C LYS A 357 -15.82 -9.25 -1.82
N LYS A 358 -16.73 -9.63 -2.74
CA LYS A 358 -16.68 -10.93 -3.40
C LYS A 358 -15.51 -10.95 -4.37
N HIS A 359 -14.57 -11.85 -4.19
CA HIS A 359 -13.39 -12.01 -5.05
C HIS A 359 -13.69 -13.00 -6.17
N GLU A 360 -13.18 -12.74 -7.37
CA GLU A 360 -13.31 -13.68 -8.51
C GLU A 360 -12.59 -15.00 -8.24
N ASP A 361 -11.44 -14.95 -7.53
CA ASP A 361 -10.69 -16.12 -7.04
C ASP A 361 -11.11 -16.52 -5.60
N GLN A 362 -12.42 -16.67 -5.35
CA GLN A 362 -12.96 -16.91 -4.00
C GLN A 362 -12.27 -18.04 -3.24
N ASN A 363 -11.82 -19.09 -3.94
CA ASN A 363 -11.15 -20.24 -3.28
C ASN A 363 -9.73 -19.92 -2.79
N LEU A 364 -9.00 -19.02 -3.44
CA LEU A 364 -7.64 -18.63 -3.04
C LEU A 364 -7.67 -17.56 -1.94
N VAL A 365 -8.50 -16.53 -2.10
CA VAL A 365 -8.60 -15.41 -1.15
C VAL A 365 -9.30 -15.84 0.15
N ASN A 366 -10.28 -16.74 0.10
CA ASN A 366 -10.91 -17.30 1.30
C ASN A 366 -9.94 -18.13 2.15
N ASN A 367 -8.91 -18.73 1.53
CA ASN A 367 -7.83 -19.45 2.21
C ASN A 367 -6.67 -18.55 2.64
N LEU A 368 -6.58 -17.32 2.08
CA LEU A 368 -5.65 -16.30 2.49
C LEU A 368 -6.36 -15.36 3.46
N SER A 369 -5.88 -15.28 4.72
CA SER A 369 -6.37 -14.26 5.64
C SER A 369 -6.06 -12.86 5.09
N GLN A 370 -6.83 -11.86 5.49
CA GLN A 370 -6.59 -10.44 5.18
C GLN A 370 -5.13 -10.01 5.37
N ASP A 371 -4.43 -10.66 6.30
CA ASP A 371 -3.04 -10.38 6.61
C ASP A 371 -2.10 -10.55 5.40
N PHE A 372 -2.43 -11.42 4.43
CA PHE A 372 -1.57 -11.71 3.27
C PHE A 372 -1.93 -10.94 1.98
N LEU A 373 -2.94 -10.08 1.98
CA LEU A 373 -3.40 -9.40 0.76
C LEU A 373 -2.29 -8.56 0.11
N VAL A 374 -1.45 -7.88 0.90
CA VAL A 374 -0.31 -7.11 0.37
C VAL A 374 0.69 -8.06 -0.32
N CYS A 375 1.10 -9.14 0.35
CA CYS A 375 2.01 -10.13 -0.24
C CYS A 375 1.43 -10.75 -1.51
N TYR A 376 0.15 -11.11 -1.50
CA TYR A 376 -0.53 -11.67 -2.68
C TYR A 376 -0.61 -10.64 -3.82
N GLY A 377 -0.87 -9.38 -3.51
CA GLY A 377 -0.86 -8.30 -4.50
C GLY A 377 0.52 -8.08 -5.13
N ILE A 378 1.61 -8.20 -4.34
CA ILE A 378 2.99 -8.20 -4.85
C ILE A 378 3.20 -9.35 -5.84
N VAL A 379 2.75 -10.56 -5.51
CA VAL A 379 2.81 -11.72 -6.40
C VAL A 379 2.00 -11.50 -7.67
N LYS A 380 0.78 -10.94 -7.55
CA LYS A 380 -0.05 -10.58 -8.73
C LYS A 380 0.63 -9.51 -9.59
N ASN A 381 1.22 -8.48 -9.00
CA ASN A 381 1.97 -7.46 -9.75
C ASN A 381 3.11 -8.08 -10.55
N TYR A 382 3.86 -9.00 -9.94
CA TYR A 382 4.96 -9.68 -10.61
C TYR A 382 4.53 -10.43 -11.86
N PHE A 383 3.41 -11.16 -11.82
CA PHE A 383 2.92 -11.96 -12.95
C PHE A 383 2.07 -11.15 -13.93
N TYR A 384 1.25 -10.22 -13.42
CA TYR A 384 0.17 -9.60 -14.19
C TYR A 384 0.15 -8.06 -14.13
N GLY A 385 1.08 -7.36 -13.56
CA GLY A 385 1.15 -5.92 -13.32
C GLY A 385 0.28 -5.01 -14.22
N LEU A 386 0.11 -3.77 -13.88
CA LEU A 386 -0.69 -2.85 -14.72
C LEU A 386 0.06 -2.52 -16.01
N PRO A 387 -0.61 -2.50 -17.19
CA PRO A 387 0.01 -2.15 -18.47
C PRO A 387 0.62 -0.74 -18.50
N SER A 388 0.09 0.16 -17.68
CA SER A 388 0.57 1.55 -17.55
C SER A 388 1.84 1.68 -16.70
N GLU A 389 2.26 0.60 -16.00
CA GLU A 389 3.45 0.62 -15.14
C GLU A 389 4.71 0.43 -15.96
N ALA A 390 5.53 1.47 -16.00
CA ALA A 390 6.83 1.47 -16.67
C ALA A 390 7.97 1.00 -15.75
N LEU A 391 7.86 1.18 -14.42
CA LEU A 391 8.76 0.67 -13.41
C LEU A 391 7.94 0.17 -12.19
N PRO A 392 8.36 -0.96 -11.56
CA PRO A 392 9.57 -1.72 -11.87
C PRO A 392 9.32 -2.79 -12.94
N ILE A 393 9.88 -2.62 -14.11
CA ILE A 393 9.89 -3.68 -15.12
C ILE A 393 11.22 -4.40 -15.03
N LYS A 394 11.18 -5.71 -14.84
CA LYS A 394 12.35 -6.56 -15.00
C LYS A 394 12.80 -6.55 -16.44
N PHE A 395 13.82 -5.79 -16.76
CA PHE A 395 14.58 -6.01 -17.98
C PHE A 395 15.79 -6.87 -17.64
N LYS A 396 15.68 -8.17 -17.85
CA LYS A 396 16.83 -9.03 -17.99
C LYS A 396 17.56 -8.67 -19.28
N ASN A 397 18.73 -8.02 -19.12
CA ASN A 397 19.85 -8.07 -20.04
C ASN A 397 19.67 -7.72 -21.51
N THR A 398 18.95 -6.65 -21.90
CA THR A 398 19.28 -6.07 -23.22
C THR A 398 18.93 -4.58 -23.20
N GLY A 399 19.93 -3.69 -23.17
CA GLY A 399 19.75 -2.32 -23.62
C GLY A 399 19.53 -1.29 -22.50
N PHE A 400 18.81 -0.32 -22.80
CA PHE A 400 18.62 0.98 -22.22
C PHE A 400 18.19 1.01 -20.73
N PHE A 401 17.22 0.19 -20.29
CA PHE A 401 16.73 0.20 -18.91
C PHE A 401 17.67 -0.43 -17.87
N SER A 402 18.56 -1.35 -18.27
CA SER A 402 19.60 -1.86 -17.36
C SER A 402 20.60 -0.77 -16.97
N ARG A 403 20.82 0.20 -17.87
CA ARG A 403 21.63 1.41 -17.57
C ARG A 403 20.89 2.37 -16.65
N LEU A 404 19.57 2.53 -16.82
CA LEU A 404 18.75 3.37 -15.97
C LEU A 404 18.73 2.85 -14.51
N LEU A 405 18.45 1.56 -14.30
CA LEU A 405 18.48 0.93 -12.99
C LEU A 405 19.86 0.97 -12.34
N SER A 406 20.95 0.88 -13.12
CA SER A 406 22.33 0.99 -12.59
C SER A 406 22.69 2.41 -12.13
N ILE A 407 22.01 3.42 -12.61
CA ILE A 407 22.16 4.82 -12.14
C ILE A 407 21.47 4.99 -10.78
N PHE A 408 20.37 4.28 -10.54
CA PHE A 408 19.60 4.32 -9.29
C PHE A 408 20.11 3.37 -8.20
N GLN A 409 21.03 2.45 -8.54
CA GLN A 409 21.67 1.50 -7.60
C GLN A 409 23.07 1.92 -7.14
N LYS A 410 23.57 3.06 -7.60
CA LYS A 410 24.77 3.72 -7.09
C LYS A 410 24.39 4.90 -6.20
#